data_77b38a66a048a659908817aa141581ef
#
_entry.id   77b38a66a048a659908817aa141581ef
#
_cell.length_a   1.000
_cell.length_b   1.000
_cell.length_c   1.000
_cell.angle_alpha   90.00
_cell.angle_beta   90.00
_cell.angle_gamma   90.00
#
_symmetry.space_group_name_H-M   'P 1'
#
loop_
_entity.id
_entity.type
_entity.pdbx_description
1 polymer ?
#
loop_
_entity_poly.entity_id
_entity_poly.type
_entity_poly.pdbx_seq_one_letter_code
_entity_poly.pdbx_strand_id
1 'polypeptide(L)'
;MMVEQIQKFIEEKRDEGKIINSIIRDDVFSILEKECTVLYYYLDDAIEGFHISKPVRGEQKQFVFINTQKVLQEQVWTAGHELGHVWKVDQYVKNNCANCSEDIETIIGKFTAELLMPKENFRAEIQTKLTEYQYKGTVMSQEMMIELVTYLMNFFAVLFMIP
;
A
#
# COMPACT_ATOMS: atom_id res chain seq x y z
N MET A 1 -2.18 -19.69 0.32
CA MET A 1 -2.77 -18.88 -0.78
C MET A 1 -1.96 -17.59 -0.97
N MET A 2 -2.14 -16.84 -2.08
CA MET A 2 -1.34 -15.64 -2.40
C MET A 2 -1.30 -14.60 -1.26
N VAL A 3 -2.46 -14.25 -0.70
CA VAL A 3 -2.55 -13.25 0.39
C VAL A 3 -1.72 -13.68 1.61
N GLU A 4 -1.71 -14.95 1.96
CA GLU A 4 -0.87 -15.47 3.06
C GLU A 4 0.64 -15.29 2.78
N GLN A 5 1.06 -15.46 1.52
CA GLN A 5 2.45 -15.22 1.14
C GLN A 5 2.81 -13.73 1.20
N ILE A 6 1.87 -12.85 0.82
CA ILE A 6 2.03 -11.40 0.96
C ILE A 6 2.16 -11.01 2.44
N GLN A 7 1.28 -11.52 3.30
CA GLN A 7 1.33 -11.26 4.73
C GLN A 7 2.64 -11.75 5.34
N LYS A 8 3.05 -12.96 4.99
CA LYS A 8 4.34 -13.51 5.42
C LYS A 8 5.52 -12.64 4.98
N PHE A 9 5.51 -12.17 3.74
CA PHE A 9 6.54 -11.25 3.23
C PHE A 9 6.59 -9.95 4.05
N ILE A 10 5.43 -9.35 4.35
CA ILE A 10 5.33 -8.14 5.17
C ILE A 10 5.90 -8.39 6.58
N GLU A 11 5.57 -9.53 7.20
CA GLU A 11 6.12 -9.90 8.51
C GLU A 11 7.64 -10.09 8.46
N GLU A 12 8.18 -10.73 7.42
CA GLU A 12 9.64 -10.82 7.22
C GLU A 12 10.28 -9.44 7.15
N LYS A 13 9.64 -8.45 6.47
CA LYS A 13 10.13 -7.06 6.43
C LYS A 13 10.02 -6.33 7.77
N ARG A 14 9.05 -6.70 8.61
CA ARG A 14 8.97 -6.24 10.01
C ARG A 14 10.11 -6.81 10.85
N ASP A 15 10.37 -8.09 10.74
CA ASP A 15 11.45 -8.77 11.44
C ASP A 15 12.84 -8.24 11.03
N GLU A 16 13.00 -7.84 9.76
CA GLU A 16 14.19 -7.15 9.26
C GLU A 16 14.31 -5.70 9.78
N GLY A 17 13.32 -5.17 10.50
CA GLY A 17 13.28 -3.81 10.99
C GLY A 17 13.02 -2.74 9.91
N LYS A 18 12.56 -3.15 8.73
CA LYS A 18 12.24 -2.23 7.63
C LYS A 18 10.87 -1.57 7.79
N ILE A 19 9.94 -2.27 8.43
CA ILE A 19 8.60 -1.79 8.76
C ILE A 19 8.47 -1.76 10.27
N ILE A 20 8.37 -0.59 10.87
CA ILE A 20 8.32 -0.41 12.32
C ILE A 20 6.86 -0.29 12.81
N ASN A 21 6.07 0.54 12.14
CA ASN A 21 4.70 0.83 12.53
C ASN A 21 3.70 -0.20 11.99
N SER A 22 2.70 -0.56 12.79
CA SER A 22 1.62 -1.45 12.34
C SER A 22 0.74 -0.79 11.27
N ILE A 23 0.55 0.53 11.37
CA ILE A 23 -0.16 1.38 10.41
C ILE A 23 0.86 2.34 9.82
N ILE A 24 1.15 2.19 8.53
CA ILE A 24 2.30 2.84 7.88
C ILE A 24 1.99 4.26 7.44
N ARG A 25 0.83 4.48 6.79
CA ARG A 25 0.44 5.80 6.28
C ARG A 25 1.55 6.40 5.39
N ASP A 26 1.89 7.66 5.63
CA ASP A 26 2.96 8.42 4.95
C ASP A 26 4.39 7.98 5.33
N ASP A 27 4.57 7.16 6.36
CA ASP A 27 5.88 6.52 6.64
C ASP A 27 6.38 5.67 5.46
N VAL A 28 5.49 5.27 4.54
CA VAL A 28 5.85 4.52 3.32
C VAL A 28 6.89 5.25 2.48
N PHE A 29 6.89 6.59 2.45
CA PHE A 29 7.92 7.37 1.76
C PHE A 29 9.30 7.14 2.38
N SER A 30 9.38 7.20 3.70
CA SER A 30 10.64 6.98 4.43
C SER A 30 11.15 5.54 4.28
N ILE A 31 10.25 4.56 4.15
CA ILE A 31 10.62 3.17 3.87
C ILE A 31 11.19 3.08 2.45
N LEU A 32 10.50 3.64 1.47
CA LEU A 32 10.90 3.62 0.06
C LEU A 32 12.25 4.34 -0.16
N GLU A 33 12.47 5.49 0.47
CA GLU A 33 13.71 6.29 0.40
C GLU A 33 14.94 5.55 0.96
N LYS A 34 14.74 4.60 1.86
CA LYS A 34 15.83 3.74 2.36
C LYS A 34 16.20 2.62 1.37
N GLU A 35 15.28 2.23 0.51
CA GLU A 35 15.48 1.12 -0.44
C GLU A 35 15.97 1.58 -1.82
N CYS A 36 15.63 2.81 -2.24
CA CYS A 36 15.98 3.32 -3.57
C CYS A 36 16.08 4.85 -3.59
N THR A 37 16.45 5.40 -4.75
CA THR A 37 16.41 6.86 -4.96
C THR A 37 15.00 7.28 -5.36
N VAL A 38 14.35 8.08 -4.52
CA VAL A 38 13.00 8.61 -4.80
C VAL A 38 13.10 10.04 -5.32
N LEU A 39 12.37 10.32 -6.39
CA LEU A 39 12.30 11.63 -7.03
C LEU A 39 10.85 12.12 -7.03
N TYR A 40 10.60 13.19 -6.34
CA TYR A 40 9.31 13.86 -6.27
C TYR A 40 9.26 14.91 -7.38
N TYR A 41 8.38 14.71 -8.35
CA TYR A 41 8.35 15.56 -9.53
C TYR A 41 6.93 15.82 -10.01
N TYR A 42 6.70 16.98 -10.59
CA TYR A 42 5.44 17.33 -11.23
C TYR A 42 5.36 16.62 -12.59
N LEU A 43 4.57 15.56 -12.68
CA LEU A 43 4.37 14.78 -13.89
C LEU A 43 3.01 15.10 -14.53
N ASP A 44 2.77 14.56 -15.73
CA ASP A 44 1.45 14.60 -16.36
C ASP A 44 0.39 13.95 -15.46
N ASP A 45 -0.83 14.47 -15.48
CA ASP A 45 -1.92 13.98 -14.63
C ASP A 45 -2.31 12.52 -14.88
N ALA A 46 -2.02 12.00 -16.07
CA ALA A 46 -2.21 10.58 -16.41
C ALA A 46 -1.19 9.64 -15.75
N ILE A 47 -0.13 10.17 -15.13
CA ILE A 47 0.96 9.39 -14.52
C ILE A 47 0.91 9.59 -13.01
N GLU A 48 0.74 8.52 -12.25
CA GLU A 48 0.79 8.55 -10.78
C GLU A 48 2.22 8.49 -10.27
N GLY A 49 3.00 7.61 -10.85
CA GLY A 49 4.42 7.41 -10.60
C GLY A 49 4.94 6.25 -11.44
N PHE A 50 6.20 5.98 -11.35
CA PHE A 50 6.83 4.83 -12.01
C PHE A 50 8.20 4.54 -11.43
N HIS A 51 8.66 3.32 -11.65
CA HIS A 51 9.99 2.91 -11.24
C HIS A 51 10.84 2.51 -12.46
N ILE A 52 12.13 2.81 -12.38
CA ILE A 52 13.12 2.38 -13.37
C ILE A 52 14.34 1.81 -12.67
N SER A 53 14.96 0.83 -13.33
CA SER A 53 16.23 0.26 -12.92
C SER A 53 17.29 0.51 -13.98
N LYS A 54 18.38 1.16 -13.60
CA LYS A 54 19.47 1.54 -14.52
C LYS A 54 20.84 1.23 -13.95
N PRO A 55 21.81 0.81 -14.79
CA PRO A 55 23.19 0.73 -14.39
C PRO A 55 23.78 2.14 -14.20
N VAL A 56 24.32 2.43 -13.03
CA VAL A 56 25.04 3.66 -12.71
C VAL A 56 26.42 3.28 -12.18
N ARG A 57 27.48 3.64 -12.90
CA ARG A 57 28.87 3.29 -12.56
C ARG A 57 29.12 1.80 -12.33
N GLY A 58 28.40 0.93 -13.09
CA GLY A 58 28.54 -0.52 -13.01
C GLY A 58 27.62 -1.18 -11.95
N GLU A 59 26.91 -0.43 -11.14
CA GLU A 59 25.94 -0.93 -10.17
C GLU A 59 24.51 -0.69 -10.66
N GLN A 60 23.64 -1.69 -10.51
CA GLN A 60 22.21 -1.54 -10.83
C GLN A 60 21.53 -0.70 -9.74
N LYS A 61 21.04 0.48 -10.12
CA LYS A 61 20.32 1.37 -9.21
C LYS A 61 18.85 1.49 -9.59
N GLN A 62 18.02 1.60 -8.57
CA GLN A 62 16.59 1.78 -8.71
C GLN A 62 16.20 3.23 -8.41
N PHE A 63 15.31 3.77 -9.23
CA PHE A 63 14.75 5.11 -9.10
C PHE A 63 13.25 5.01 -9.16
N VAL A 64 12.58 5.66 -8.23
CA VAL A 64 11.12 5.78 -8.19
C VAL A 64 10.76 7.24 -8.35
N PHE A 65 9.80 7.52 -9.24
CA PHE A 65 9.24 8.85 -9.46
C PHE A 65 7.84 8.89 -8.87
N ILE A 66 7.56 9.88 -8.04
CA ILE A 66 6.24 10.13 -7.45
C ILE A 66 5.71 11.45 -8.00
N ASN A 67 4.50 11.43 -8.56
CA ASN A 67 3.86 12.63 -9.10
C ASN A 67 3.32 13.52 -7.98
N THR A 68 3.94 14.67 -7.79
CA THR A 68 3.54 15.65 -6.77
C THR A 68 2.27 16.44 -7.13
N GLN A 69 1.71 16.27 -8.33
CA GLN A 69 0.42 16.83 -8.72
C GLN A 69 -0.76 16.08 -8.06
N LYS A 70 -0.53 14.83 -7.69
CA LYS A 70 -1.55 13.97 -7.06
C LYS A 70 -1.77 14.34 -5.60
N VAL A 71 -2.96 14.07 -5.07
CA VAL A 71 -3.23 14.24 -3.64
C VAL A 71 -2.39 13.27 -2.81
N LEU A 72 -2.16 13.60 -1.53
CA LEU A 72 -1.27 12.82 -0.68
C LEU A 72 -1.63 11.34 -0.62
N GLN A 73 -2.91 11.01 -0.56
CA GLN A 73 -3.37 9.62 -0.47
C GLN A 73 -3.03 8.81 -1.75
N GLU A 74 -3.10 9.44 -2.93
CA GLU A 74 -2.67 8.82 -4.19
C GLU A 74 -1.15 8.63 -4.20
N GLN A 75 -0.39 9.62 -3.71
CA GLN A 75 1.06 9.50 -3.58
C GLN A 75 1.46 8.39 -2.61
N VAL A 76 0.76 8.23 -1.48
CA VAL A 76 0.97 7.15 -0.51
C VAL A 76 0.73 5.79 -1.16
N TRP A 77 -0.38 5.65 -1.90
CA TRP A 77 -0.67 4.42 -2.64
C TRP A 77 0.42 4.10 -3.66
N THR A 78 0.81 5.10 -4.46
CA THR A 78 1.87 4.97 -5.47
C THR A 78 3.19 4.54 -4.82
N ALA A 79 3.58 5.17 -3.72
CA ALA A 79 4.81 4.82 -3.00
C ALA A 79 4.79 3.37 -2.49
N GLY A 80 3.65 2.90 -1.96
CA GLY A 80 3.48 1.50 -1.55
C GLY A 80 3.54 0.53 -2.72
N HIS A 81 2.95 0.89 -3.86
CA HIS A 81 2.96 0.11 -5.09
C HIS A 81 4.40 -0.03 -5.63
N GLU A 82 5.11 1.09 -5.78
CA GLU A 82 6.48 1.08 -6.26
C GLU A 82 7.45 0.37 -5.30
N LEU A 83 7.19 0.46 -3.98
CA LEU A 83 7.93 -0.32 -2.98
C LEU A 83 7.77 -1.83 -3.20
N GLY A 84 6.58 -2.27 -3.61
CA GLY A 84 6.33 -3.66 -3.98
C GLY A 84 7.19 -4.12 -5.15
N HIS A 85 7.36 -3.29 -6.18
CA HIS A 85 8.27 -3.56 -7.30
C HIS A 85 9.74 -3.56 -6.86
N VAL A 86 10.16 -2.58 -6.06
CA VAL A 86 11.53 -2.47 -5.52
C VAL A 86 11.89 -3.69 -4.70
N TRP A 87 10.98 -4.19 -3.88
CA TRP A 87 11.16 -5.39 -3.06
C TRP A 87 10.92 -6.70 -3.82
N LYS A 88 10.48 -6.65 -5.08
CA LYS A 88 10.22 -7.83 -5.94
C LYS A 88 9.22 -8.80 -5.30
N VAL A 89 8.15 -8.25 -4.74
CA VAL A 89 7.11 -9.03 -4.05
C VAL A 89 6.50 -10.09 -4.95
N ASP A 90 6.31 -9.77 -6.23
CA ASP A 90 5.80 -10.70 -7.24
C ASP A 90 6.67 -11.97 -7.36
N GLN A 91 8.00 -11.81 -7.35
CA GLN A 91 8.94 -12.93 -7.42
C GLN A 91 8.87 -13.77 -6.14
N TYR A 92 8.81 -13.12 -4.96
CA TYR A 92 8.64 -13.82 -3.70
C TYR A 92 7.36 -14.66 -3.68
N VAL A 93 6.23 -14.04 -4.06
CA VAL A 93 4.93 -14.73 -4.09
C VAL A 93 4.95 -15.90 -5.06
N LYS A 94 5.44 -15.71 -6.29
CA LYS A 94 5.51 -16.77 -7.30
C LYS A 94 6.39 -17.93 -6.88
N ASN A 95 7.49 -17.67 -6.17
CA ASN A 95 8.40 -18.70 -5.68
C ASN A 95 7.82 -19.49 -4.49
N ASN A 96 6.91 -18.92 -3.72
CA ASN A 96 6.34 -19.52 -2.51
C ASN A 96 4.87 -19.96 -2.65
N CYS A 97 4.28 -19.82 -3.83
CA CYS A 97 2.88 -20.14 -4.08
C CYS A 97 2.76 -20.99 -5.37
N ALA A 98 2.58 -22.29 -5.21
CA ALA A 98 2.59 -23.25 -6.33
C ALA A 98 1.52 -23.02 -7.41
N ASN A 99 0.42 -22.32 -7.09
CA ASN A 99 -0.72 -22.11 -7.98
C ASN A 99 -1.09 -20.61 -8.14
N CYS A 100 -0.14 -19.71 -7.93
CA CYS A 100 -0.38 -18.27 -8.15
C CYS A 100 -0.10 -17.93 -9.61
N SER A 101 -1.17 -17.75 -10.38
CA SER A 101 -1.13 -17.40 -11.82
C SER A 101 -1.41 -15.93 -12.09
N GLU A 102 -1.57 -15.13 -11.03
CA GLU A 102 -1.87 -13.71 -11.14
C GLU A 102 -0.69 -12.94 -11.78
N ASP A 103 -1.04 -11.88 -12.52
CA ASP A 103 -0.06 -10.97 -13.09
C ASP A 103 0.65 -10.14 -12.01
N ILE A 104 1.75 -9.51 -12.39
CA ILE A 104 2.61 -8.75 -11.47
C ILE A 104 1.82 -7.63 -10.80
N GLU A 105 1.06 -6.85 -11.57
CA GLU A 105 0.33 -5.68 -11.08
C GLU A 105 -0.75 -6.07 -10.06
N THR A 106 -1.43 -7.19 -10.30
CA THR A 106 -2.40 -7.75 -9.34
C THR A 106 -1.73 -8.14 -8.02
N ILE A 107 -0.56 -8.76 -8.06
CA ILE A 107 0.19 -9.15 -6.85
C ILE A 107 0.64 -7.90 -6.09
N ILE A 108 1.23 -6.93 -6.80
CA ILE A 108 1.72 -5.67 -6.22
C ILE A 108 0.56 -4.85 -5.63
N GLY A 109 -0.56 -4.74 -6.35
CA GLY A 109 -1.75 -4.04 -5.83
C GLY A 109 -2.29 -4.67 -4.53
N LYS A 110 -2.34 -6.00 -4.44
CA LYS A 110 -2.74 -6.69 -3.21
C LYS A 110 -1.72 -6.53 -2.08
N PHE A 111 -0.43 -6.53 -2.41
CA PHE A 111 0.62 -6.20 -1.44
C PHE A 111 0.44 -4.78 -0.91
N THR A 112 0.23 -3.80 -1.79
CA THR A 112 0.03 -2.40 -1.41
C THR A 112 -1.17 -2.24 -0.48
N ALA A 113 -2.29 -2.89 -0.81
CA ALA A 113 -3.48 -2.88 0.03
C ALA A 113 -3.22 -3.49 1.41
N GLU A 114 -2.57 -4.65 1.50
CA GLU A 114 -2.26 -5.31 2.78
C GLU A 114 -1.21 -4.54 3.58
N LEU A 115 -0.25 -3.91 2.92
CA LEU A 115 0.77 -3.07 3.54
C LEU A 115 0.17 -1.82 4.20
N LEU A 116 -0.68 -1.08 3.45
CA LEU A 116 -1.24 0.20 3.90
C LEU A 116 -2.48 0.03 4.78
N MET A 117 -3.26 -1.04 4.55
CA MET A 117 -4.49 -1.35 5.27
C MET A 117 -4.48 -2.80 5.77
N PRO A 118 -3.63 -3.14 6.73
CA PRO A 118 -3.58 -4.50 7.27
C PRO A 118 -4.97 -4.94 7.74
N LYS A 119 -5.41 -6.09 7.29
CA LYS A 119 -6.79 -6.58 7.45
C LYS A 119 -7.28 -6.52 8.90
N GLU A 120 -6.45 -6.89 9.86
CA GLU A 120 -6.85 -6.91 11.26
C GLU A 120 -7.00 -5.49 11.82
N ASN A 121 -6.10 -4.56 11.45
CA ASN A 121 -6.23 -3.15 11.82
C ASN A 121 -7.47 -2.53 11.20
N PHE A 122 -7.75 -2.82 9.92
CA PHE A 122 -8.92 -2.35 9.21
C PHE A 122 -10.23 -2.81 9.88
N ARG A 123 -10.31 -4.09 10.27
CA ARG A 123 -11.45 -4.64 11.01
C ARG A 123 -11.61 -4.00 12.38
N ALA A 124 -10.51 -3.81 13.11
CA ALA A 124 -10.55 -3.20 14.44
C ALA A 124 -11.07 -1.76 14.37
N GLU A 125 -10.63 -0.97 13.38
CA GLU A 125 -11.10 0.41 13.19
C GLU A 125 -12.58 0.47 12.82
N ILE A 126 -13.05 -0.39 11.93
CA ILE A 126 -14.49 -0.50 11.63
C ILE A 126 -15.28 -0.81 12.90
N GLN A 127 -14.84 -1.80 13.67
CA GLN A 127 -15.54 -2.20 14.90
C GLN A 127 -15.58 -1.08 15.93
N THR A 128 -14.49 -0.34 16.08
CA THR A 128 -14.39 0.84 16.95
C THR A 128 -15.42 1.89 16.54
N LYS A 129 -15.48 2.24 15.25
CA LYS A 129 -16.44 3.24 14.75
C LYS A 129 -17.90 2.78 14.85
N LEU A 130 -18.20 1.53 14.57
CA LEU A 130 -19.55 0.99 14.73
C LEU A 130 -20.00 1.04 16.21
N THR A 131 -19.07 0.83 17.13
CA THR A 131 -19.34 0.95 18.56
C THR A 131 -19.58 2.41 18.97
N GLU A 132 -18.77 3.36 18.50
CA GLU A 132 -18.97 4.80 18.71
C GLU A 132 -20.33 5.28 18.18
N TYR A 133 -20.75 4.80 17.00
CA TYR A 133 -22.07 5.11 16.43
C TYR A 133 -23.22 4.41 17.15
N GLN A 134 -22.95 3.56 18.14
CA GLN A 134 -23.94 2.71 18.80
C GLN A 134 -24.77 1.88 17.80
N TYR A 135 -24.12 1.48 16.70
CA TYR A 135 -24.77 0.75 15.62
C TYR A 135 -25.24 -0.63 16.09
N LYS A 136 -26.56 -0.87 16.04
CA LYS A 136 -27.21 -2.14 16.42
C LYS A 136 -28.03 -2.75 15.28
N GLY A 137 -28.01 -2.11 14.12
CA GLY A 137 -28.84 -2.52 12.98
C GLY A 137 -28.18 -3.50 12.03
N THR A 138 -28.95 -3.94 11.07
CA THR A 138 -28.49 -4.77 9.94
C THR A 138 -28.24 -3.95 8.68
N VAL A 139 -28.74 -2.71 8.62
CA VAL A 139 -28.62 -1.80 7.48
C VAL A 139 -28.07 -0.46 7.99
N MET A 140 -26.97 -0.04 7.42
CA MET A 140 -26.32 1.25 7.71
C MET A 140 -26.97 2.35 6.88
N SER A 141 -27.18 3.55 7.45
CA SER A 141 -27.62 4.70 6.66
C SER A 141 -26.52 5.17 5.71
N GLN A 142 -26.90 5.84 4.63
CA GLN A 142 -25.94 6.37 3.67
C GLN A 142 -24.99 7.39 4.32
N GLU A 143 -25.49 8.23 5.21
CA GLU A 143 -24.67 9.21 5.95
C GLU A 143 -23.62 8.52 6.81
N MET A 144 -24.01 7.54 7.61
CA MET A 144 -23.10 6.76 8.45
C MET A 144 -22.06 6.00 7.61
N MET A 145 -22.45 5.50 6.45
CA MET A 145 -21.51 4.85 5.53
C MET A 145 -20.46 5.84 5.00
N ILE A 146 -20.89 7.03 4.60
CA ILE A 146 -20.00 8.09 4.11
C ILE A 146 -19.02 8.51 5.22
N GLU A 147 -19.51 8.72 6.44
CA GLU A 147 -18.66 9.08 7.58
C GLU A 147 -17.63 7.98 7.89
N LEU A 148 -18.04 6.73 7.90
CA LEU A 148 -17.15 5.58 8.14
C LEU A 148 -16.06 5.49 7.07
N VAL A 149 -16.44 5.57 5.78
CA VAL A 149 -15.49 5.51 4.66
C VAL A 149 -14.51 6.69 4.73
N THR A 150 -15.01 7.90 4.95
CA THR A 150 -14.16 9.10 5.07
C THR A 150 -13.18 8.97 6.24
N TYR A 151 -13.64 8.46 7.38
CA TYR A 151 -12.77 8.18 8.52
C TYR A 151 -11.66 7.20 8.16
N LEU A 152 -12.00 6.06 7.55
CA LEU A 152 -11.02 5.03 7.21
C LEU A 152 -10.00 5.53 6.17
N MET A 153 -10.44 6.31 5.17
CA MET A 153 -9.55 6.94 4.20
C MET A 153 -8.51 7.85 4.88
N ASN A 154 -8.94 8.66 5.83
CA ASN A 154 -8.04 9.54 6.56
C ASN A 154 -7.14 8.77 7.54
N PHE A 155 -7.69 7.74 8.21
CA PHE A 155 -6.96 6.94 9.18
C PHE A 155 -5.80 6.17 8.54
N PHE A 156 -6.02 5.55 7.40
CA PHE A 156 -5.00 4.79 6.66
C PHE A 156 -4.23 5.63 5.63
N ALA A 157 -4.58 6.89 5.44
CA ALA A 157 -4.05 7.79 4.41
C ALA A 157 -4.13 7.19 2.98
N VAL A 158 -5.27 6.58 2.64
CA VAL A 158 -5.55 5.98 1.33
C VAL A 158 -6.86 6.49 0.76
N LEU A 159 -7.02 6.42 -0.57
CA LEU A 159 -8.31 6.66 -1.24
C LEU A 159 -9.01 5.33 -1.48
N PHE A 160 -10.28 5.23 -1.09
CA PHE A 160 -11.14 4.18 -1.58
C PHE A 160 -11.76 4.65 -2.90
N MET A 161 -11.35 4.08 -4.01
CA MET A 161 -12.09 4.25 -5.25
C MET A 161 -13.39 3.48 -5.13
N ILE A 162 -14.50 4.19 -4.99
CA ILE A 162 -15.83 3.61 -5.10
C ILE A 162 -16.05 3.43 -6.61
N PRO A 163 -16.25 2.19 -7.08
CA PRO A 163 -16.47 1.91 -8.48
C PRO A 163 -17.78 2.53 -8.99
#